data_5f3be6f980665b4c225ff23dd8d44f1a
#
_entry.id   5f3be6f980665b4c225ff23dd8d44f1a
#
_cell.length_a   1.000
_cell.length_b   1.000
_cell.length_c   1.000
_cell.angle_alpha   90.00
_cell.angle_beta   90.00
_cell.angle_gamma   90.00
#
_symmetry.space_group_name_H-M   'P 1'
#
loop_
_entity.id
_entity.type
_entity.pdbx_description
1 polymer ?
#
loop_
_entity_poly.entity_id
_entity_poly.type
_entity_poly.pdbx_seq_one_letter_code
_entity_poly.pdbx_strand_id
1 'polypeptide(L)'
;IMLIVITLACLWAGTQFRRYGVCGAIIALLIFSFSSYPMHLPAFIVAYVCLLLACGIGDIIAKPVVLSACLIIWIGGFHGKWQREKDACRDWVNVRMLYHAGAYTAANAAYDKLYPQLREKGTFLFEYGHSLHKAGFYNESNKYLDKALVYCADPMILNVIGKNYQALRCYHWAEELLLASVHRLPGRIYPYYLLAKLYADPEFLNREKFEEMKRIVLM
;
A
#
# COMPACT_ATOMS: atom_id res chain seq x y z
N ILE A 1 18.60 -13.88 1.79
CA ILE A 1 19.56 -15.01 1.90
C ILE A 1 20.66 -14.64 2.91
N MET A 2 21.38 -13.52 2.76
CA MET A 2 22.47 -13.12 3.65
C MET A 2 22.06 -13.01 5.13
N LEU A 3 20.89 -12.44 5.44
CA LEU A 3 20.38 -12.34 6.81
C LEU A 3 20.17 -13.73 7.45
N ILE A 4 19.62 -14.68 6.70
CA ILE A 4 19.39 -16.06 7.17
C ILE A 4 20.71 -16.73 7.50
N VAL A 5 21.71 -16.61 6.64
CA VAL A 5 23.04 -17.18 6.86
C VAL A 5 23.71 -16.61 8.13
N ILE A 6 23.65 -15.29 8.30
CA ILE A 6 24.17 -14.61 9.50
C ILE A 6 23.44 -15.10 10.76
N THR A 7 22.12 -15.20 10.71
CA THR A 7 21.31 -15.67 11.84
C THR A 7 21.67 -17.11 12.23
N LEU A 8 21.77 -18.01 11.26
CA LEU A 8 22.14 -19.40 11.50
C LEU A 8 23.56 -19.51 12.07
N ALA A 9 24.53 -18.75 11.57
CA ALA A 9 25.88 -18.71 12.09
C ALA A 9 25.93 -18.19 13.54
N CYS A 10 25.14 -17.14 13.85
CA CYS A 10 25.03 -16.60 15.21
C CYS A 10 24.36 -17.60 16.18
N LEU A 11 23.31 -18.29 15.74
CA LEU A 11 22.67 -19.34 16.55
C LEU A 11 23.63 -20.49 16.83
N TRP A 12 24.39 -20.95 15.83
CA TRP A 12 25.40 -21.97 16.00
C TRP A 12 26.47 -21.52 17.00
N ALA A 13 27.02 -20.32 16.86
CA ALA A 13 27.96 -19.75 17.80
C ALA A 13 27.39 -19.65 19.23
N GLY A 14 26.14 -19.18 19.36
CA GLY A 14 25.44 -19.07 20.63
C GLY A 14 25.27 -20.40 21.35
N THR A 15 25.05 -21.51 20.64
CA THR A 15 25.00 -22.86 21.23
C THR A 15 26.38 -23.33 21.70
N GLN A 16 27.46 -23.06 20.96
CA GLN A 16 28.82 -23.35 21.35
C GLN A 16 29.23 -22.65 22.66
N PHE A 17 28.81 -21.41 22.84
CA PHE A 17 29.06 -20.63 24.06
C PHE A 17 27.99 -20.80 25.15
N ARG A 18 27.10 -21.79 25.03
CA ARG A 18 25.99 -22.10 25.97
C ARG A 18 25.06 -20.92 26.27
N ARG A 19 24.88 -20.00 25.32
CA ARG A 19 24.00 -18.81 25.46
C ARG A 19 22.56 -19.11 25.00
N TYR A 20 21.97 -20.17 25.51
CA TYR A 20 20.67 -20.69 25.08
C TYR A 20 19.55 -19.69 25.20
N GLY A 21 19.57 -18.81 26.22
CA GLY A 21 18.53 -17.75 26.37
C GLY A 21 18.54 -16.73 25.23
N VAL A 22 19.73 -16.34 24.76
CA VAL A 22 19.88 -15.43 23.63
C VAL A 22 19.42 -16.08 22.31
N CYS A 23 19.79 -17.35 22.12
CA CYS A 23 19.34 -18.15 20.98
C CYS A 23 17.78 -18.26 20.95
N GLY A 24 17.18 -18.55 22.11
CA GLY A 24 15.72 -18.59 22.25
C GLY A 24 15.04 -17.24 21.92
N ALA A 25 15.63 -16.13 22.38
CA ALA A 25 15.13 -14.79 22.06
C ALA A 25 15.19 -14.47 20.56
N ILE A 26 16.27 -14.87 19.86
CA ILE A 26 16.37 -14.70 18.39
C ILE A 26 15.30 -15.51 17.67
N ILE A 27 15.09 -16.76 18.07
CA ILE A 27 14.07 -17.63 17.48
C ILE A 27 12.68 -17.05 17.71
N ALA A 28 12.39 -16.55 18.92
CA ALA A 28 11.11 -15.92 19.24
C ALA A 28 10.86 -14.66 18.37
N LEU A 29 11.89 -13.81 18.18
CA LEU A 29 11.79 -12.65 17.29
C LEU A 29 11.60 -13.04 15.82
N LEU A 30 12.24 -14.13 15.37
CA LEU A 30 12.02 -14.64 14.01
C LEU A 30 10.57 -15.11 13.82
N ILE A 31 10.03 -15.90 14.76
CA ILE A 31 8.63 -16.36 14.72
C ILE A 31 7.69 -15.15 14.70
N PHE A 32 7.93 -14.16 15.55
CA PHE A 32 7.15 -12.93 15.58
C PHE A 32 7.24 -12.14 14.25
N SER A 33 8.38 -12.14 13.58
CA SER A 33 8.57 -11.47 12.29
C SER A 33 7.76 -12.10 11.17
N PHE A 34 7.47 -13.40 11.23
CA PHE A 34 6.59 -14.07 10.27
C PHE A 34 5.11 -13.75 10.46
N SER A 35 4.69 -13.45 11.70
CA SER A 35 3.27 -13.22 12.01
C SER A 35 2.80 -11.76 11.88
N SER A 36 3.69 -10.77 11.98
CA SER A 36 3.28 -9.38 12.21
C SER A 36 4.00 -8.31 11.37
N TYR A 37 4.81 -8.67 10.38
CA TYR A 37 5.61 -7.71 9.57
C TYR A 37 6.42 -6.64 10.37
N PRO A 38 7.04 -6.96 11.51
CA PRO A 38 7.71 -5.97 12.37
C PRO A 38 9.03 -5.46 11.78
N MET A 39 9.49 -6.02 10.65
CA MET A 39 10.74 -5.61 9.97
C MET A 39 10.75 -4.14 9.52
N HIS A 40 9.60 -3.47 9.52
CA HIS A 40 9.50 -2.02 9.27
C HIS A 40 9.66 -1.18 10.55
N LEU A 41 9.70 -1.80 11.72
CA LEU A 41 9.86 -1.10 13.00
C LEU A 41 11.35 -0.98 13.35
N PRO A 42 11.93 0.23 13.43
CA PRO A 42 13.35 0.42 13.75
C PRO A 42 13.77 -0.25 15.07
N ALA A 43 12.90 -0.19 16.08
CA ALA A 43 13.14 -0.81 17.39
C ALA A 43 13.31 -2.34 17.31
N PHE A 44 12.53 -3.00 16.46
CA PHE A 44 12.63 -4.45 16.24
C PHE A 44 13.98 -4.81 15.62
N ILE A 45 14.43 -4.05 14.64
CA ILE A 45 15.69 -4.28 13.94
C ILE A 45 16.86 -4.08 14.91
N VAL A 46 16.82 -3.03 15.73
CA VAL A 46 17.84 -2.76 16.75
C VAL A 46 17.89 -3.89 17.76
N ALA A 47 16.76 -4.35 18.29
CA ALA A 47 16.69 -5.48 19.21
C ALA A 47 17.24 -6.77 18.59
N TYR A 48 16.86 -7.06 17.34
CA TYR A 48 17.33 -8.22 16.61
C TYR A 48 18.85 -8.22 16.43
N VAL A 49 19.42 -7.09 16.02
CA VAL A 49 20.87 -6.96 15.86
C VAL A 49 21.61 -7.04 17.20
N CYS A 50 21.07 -6.42 18.26
CA CYS A 50 21.66 -6.56 19.60
C CYS A 50 21.72 -8.03 20.05
N LEU A 51 20.68 -8.82 19.76
CA LEU A 51 20.67 -10.26 20.09
C LEU A 51 21.66 -11.07 19.23
N LEU A 52 21.79 -10.75 17.93
CA LEU A 52 22.81 -11.37 17.08
C LEU A 52 24.23 -11.09 17.59
N LEU A 53 24.49 -9.85 17.98
CA LEU A 53 25.76 -9.46 18.61
C LEU A 53 26.02 -10.23 19.92
N ALA A 54 24.98 -10.38 20.75
CA ALA A 54 25.06 -11.10 22.01
C ALA A 54 25.33 -12.61 21.83
N CYS A 55 24.93 -13.23 20.72
CA CYS A 55 25.22 -14.64 20.41
C CYS A 55 26.67 -14.90 20.01
N GLY A 56 27.25 -14.01 19.21
CA GLY A 56 28.51 -14.29 18.48
C GLY A 56 29.81 -13.77 19.12
N ILE A 57 29.75 -13.00 20.23
CA ILE A 57 30.90 -12.20 20.67
C ILE A 57 31.39 -12.64 22.05
N GLY A 58 32.19 -13.73 22.06
CA GLY A 58 33.03 -14.02 23.22
C GLY A 58 34.44 -13.41 23.13
N ASP A 59 35.11 -13.46 21.95
CA ASP A 59 36.56 -13.24 21.89
C ASP A 59 37.14 -12.47 20.72
N ILE A 60 36.35 -11.78 19.87
CA ILE A 60 36.90 -11.03 18.72
C ILE A 60 36.41 -9.58 18.71
N ILE A 61 37.22 -8.68 19.27
CA ILE A 61 36.97 -7.22 19.38
C ILE A 61 36.72 -6.55 18.00
N ALA A 62 37.31 -7.06 16.92
CA ALA A 62 37.15 -6.47 15.58
C ALA A 62 35.77 -6.67 14.94
N LYS A 63 35.07 -7.78 15.23
CA LYS A 63 33.77 -8.09 14.65
C LYS A 63 32.62 -7.18 15.13
N PRO A 64 32.53 -6.79 16.44
CA PRO A 64 31.49 -5.87 16.91
C PRO A 64 31.64 -4.45 16.32
N VAL A 65 32.88 -4.00 16.10
CA VAL A 65 33.14 -2.67 15.50
C VAL A 65 32.66 -2.63 14.05
N VAL A 66 32.96 -3.65 13.25
CA VAL A 66 32.49 -3.74 11.86
C VAL A 66 30.98 -3.88 11.79
N LEU A 67 30.37 -4.73 12.62
CA LEU A 67 28.92 -4.91 12.67
C LEU A 67 28.21 -3.63 13.15
N SER A 68 28.72 -2.92 14.16
CA SER A 68 28.16 -1.66 14.62
C SER A 68 28.30 -0.56 13.58
N ALA A 69 29.41 -0.49 12.85
CA ALA A 69 29.60 0.44 11.75
C ALA A 69 28.61 0.17 10.58
N CYS A 70 28.45 -1.09 10.17
CA CYS A 70 27.46 -1.48 9.18
C CYS A 70 26.03 -1.13 9.62
N LEU A 71 25.73 -1.29 10.90
CA LEU A 71 24.43 -0.99 11.49
C LEU A 71 24.16 0.52 11.51
N ILE A 72 25.15 1.33 11.86
CA ILE A 72 25.07 2.80 11.85
C ILE A 72 24.85 3.30 10.41
N ILE A 73 25.58 2.76 9.42
CA ILE A 73 25.42 3.09 8.01
C ILE A 73 24.02 2.71 7.52
N TRP A 74 23.54 1.52 7.90
CA TRP A 74 22.21 1.04 7.52
C TRP A 74 21.08 1.87 8.16
N ILE A 75 21.18 2.17 9.48
CA ILE A 75 20.24 3.05 10.18
C ILE A 75 20.26 4.44 9.57
N GLY A 76 21.43 5.00 9.28
CA GLY A 76 21.58 6.32 8.66
C GLY A 76 20.93 6.38 7.27
N GLY A 77 21.13 5.36 6.44
CA GLY A 77 20.50 5.25 5.12
C GLY A 77 18.99 5.08 5.19
N PHE A 78 18.51 4.25 6.13
CA PHE A 78 17.10 4.03 6.37
C PHE A 78 16.42 5.28 6.97
N HIS A 79 17.09 5.98 7.88
CA HIS A 79 16.58 7.20 8.51
C HIS A 79 16.29 8.30 7.48
N GLY A 80 17.18 8.50 6.51
CA GLY A 80 16.98 9.50 5.45
C GLY A 80 15.79 9.18 4.51
N LYS A 81 15.56 7.91 4.19
CA LYS A 81 14.38 7.47 3.43
C LYS A 81 13.10 7.65 4.26
N TRP A 82 13.13 7.22 5.51
CA TRP A 82 11.99 7.30 6.42
C TRP A 82 11.57 8.74 6.72
N GLN A 83 12.51 9.66 6.91
CA GLN A 83 12.21 11.08 7.11
C GLN A 83 11.53 11.68 5.89
N ARG A 84 12.04 11.43 4.68
CA ARG A 84 11.42 11.90 3.42
C ARG A 84 10.00 11.36 3.25
N GLU A 85 9.76 10.08 3.55
CA GLU A 85 8.43 9.48 3.49
C GLU A 85 7.49 10.07 4.54
N LYS A 86 7.98 10.32 5.76
CA LYS A 86 7.24 10.96 6.85
C LYS A 86 6.85 12.40 6.51
N ASP A 87 7.78 13.17 5.93
CA ASP A 87 7.51 14.54 5.51
C ASP A 87 6.51 14.56 4.36
N ALA A 88 6.66 13.67 3.38
CA ALA A 88 5.70 13.50 2.30
C ALA A 88 4.29 13.10 2.82
N CYS A 89 4.21 12.25 3.84
CA CYS A 89 2.92 11.92 4.48
C CYS A 89 2.29 13.13 5.19
N ARG A 90 3.10 14.00 5.80
CA ARG A 90 2.61 15.26 6.39
C ARG A 90 2.08 16.21 5.33
N ASP A 91 2.82 16.38 4.24
CA ASP A 91 2.41 17.22 3.12
C ASP A 91 1.14 16.68 2.45
N TRP A 92 0.99 15.35 2.38
CA TRP A 92 -0.23 14.71 1.88
C TRP A 92 -1.48 15.12 2.67
N VAL A 93 -1.39 15.29 3.98
CA VAL A 93 -2.52 15.80 4.79
C VAL A 93 -2.98 17.17 4.29
N ASN A 94 -2.04 18.06 3.94
CA ASN A 94 -2.36 19.37 3.38
C ASN A 94 -3.00 19.27 1.99
N VAL A 95 -2.52 18.34 1.14
CA VAL A 95 -3.10 18.09 -0.19
C VAL A 95 -4.54 17.57 -0.07
N ARG A 96 -4.84 16.74 0.93
CA ARG A 96 -6.20 16.27 1.22
C ARG A 96 -7.17 17.41 1.51
N MET A 97 -6.72 18.49 2.14
CA MET A 97 -7.56 19.69 2.33
C MET A 97 -7.95 20.31 0.99
N LEU A 98 -7.01 20.45 0.04
CA LEU A 98 -7.31 20.93 -1.31
C LEU A 98 -8.29 20.00 -2.04
N TYR A 99 -8.08 18.70 -1.92
CA TYR A 99 -8.96 17.69 -2.50
C TYR A 99 -10.40 17.79 -1.94
N HIS A 100 -10.56 17.90 -0.62
CA HIS A 100 -11.88 18.04 0.01
C HIS A 100 -12.54 19.40 -0.28
N ALA A 101 -11.73 20.44 -0.50
CA ALA A 101 -12.22 21.75 -0.93
C ALA A 101 -12.64 21.78 -2.42
N GLY A 102 -12.46 20.69 -3.17
CA GLY A 102 -12.80 20.61 -4.59
C GLY A 102 -11.78 21.29 -5.52
N ALA A 103 -10.63 21.75 -4.99
CA ALA A 103 -9.57 22.37 -5.77
C ALA A 103 -8.68 21.31 -6.47
N TYR A 104 -9.30 20.48 -7.33
CA TYR A 104 -8.69 19.29 -7.90
C TYR A 104 -7.46 19.57 -8.76
N THR A 105 -7.42 20.68 -9.49
CA THR A 105 -6.24 21.05 -10.30
C THR A 105 -5.02 21.35 -9.43
N ALA A 106 -5.21 22.12 -8.35
CA ALA A 106 -4.15 22.39 -7.38
C ALA A 106 -3.75 21.13 -6.60
N ALA A 107 -4.73 20.30 -6.21
CA ALA A 107 -4.49 19.03 -5.57
C ALA A 107 -3.67 18.09 -6.46
N ASN A 108 -4.01 17.97 -7.75
CA ASN A 108 -3.28 17.11 -8.71
C ASN A 108 -1.81 17.52 -8.86
N ALA A 109 -1.53 18.82 -8.95
CA ALA A 109 -0.15 19.33 -9.01
C ALA A 109 0.65 19.02 -7.73
N ALA A 110 -0.03 19.00 -6.58
CA ALA A 110 0.59 18.65 -5.30
C ALA A 110 0.76 17.13 -5.14
N TYR A 111 -0.23 16.31 -5.57
CA TYR A 111 -0.10 14.85 -5.61
C TYR A 111 1.06 14.40 -6.48
N ASP A 112 1.26 15.02 -7.65
CA ASP A 112 2.35 14.69 -8.57
C ASP A 112 3.72 14.88 -7.91
N LYS A 113 3.92 15.96 -7.15
CA LYS A 113 5.15 16.22 -6.39
C LYS A 113 5.42 15.16 -5.30
N LEU A 114 4.38 14.63 -4.68
CA LEU A 114 4.49 13.63 -3.61
C LEU A 114 4.58 12.20 -4.14
N TYR A 115 4.20 11.98 -5.40
CA TYR A 115 4.16 10.65 -6.01
C TYR A 115 5.46 9.84 -5.89
N PRO A 116 6.68 10.40 -6.09
CA PRO A 116 7.91 9.63 -5.98
C PRO A 116 8.11 8.97 -4.60
N GLN A 117 7.64 9.62 -3.52
CA GLN A 117 7.78 9.14 -2.15
C GLN A 117 6.63 8.21 -1.73
N LEU A 118 5.40 8.43 -2.25
CA LEU A 118 4.18 7.76 -1.79
C LEU A 118 3.59 6.78 -2.80
N ARG A 119 4.29 6.49 -3.89
CA ARG A 119 3.83 5.64 -5.00
C ARG A 119 3.43 4.19 -4.61
N GLU A 120 3.84 3.73 -3.43
CA GLU A 120 3.54 2.39 -2.91
C GLU A 120 2.40 2.41 -1.87
N LYS A 121 1.78 3.57 -1.63
CA LYS A 121 0.65 3.72 -0.72
C LYS A 121 -0.67 3.67 -1.50
N GLY A 122 -1.42 2.57 -1.39
CA GLY A 122 -2.67 2.36 -2.14
C GLY A 122 -3.71 3.47 -1.91
N THR A 123 -3.86 3.96 -0.67
CA THR A 123 -4.77 5.07 -0.34
C THR A 123 -4.37 6.39 -0.99
N PHE A 124 -3.07 6.69 -1.04
CA PHE A 124 -2.56 7.87 -1.75
C PHE A 124 -2.84 7.79 -3.25
N LEU A 125 -2.56 6.64 -3.86
CA LEU A 125 -2.82 6.40 -5.29
C LEU A 125 -4.31 6.50 -5.62
N PHE A 126 -5.17 5.98 -4.73
CA PHE A 126 -6.62 6.11 -4.89
C PHE A 126 -7.07 7.57 -4.83
N GLU A 127 -6.64 8.34 -3.83
CA GLU A 127 -7.01 9.76 -3.71
C GLU A 127 -6.53 10.57 -4.91
N TYR A 128 -5.30 10.33 -5.37
CA TYR A 128 -4.75 10.99 -6.56
C TYR A 128 -5.54 10.63 -7.82
N GLY A 129 -5.79 9.34 -8.06
CA GLY A 129 -6.59 8.89 -9.20
C GLY A 129 -8.02 9.43 -9.15
N HIS A 130 -8.65 9.48 -7.97
CA HIS A 130 -9.98 10.05 -7.81
C HIS A 130 -9.99 11.58 -8.03
N SER A 131 -8.94 12.30 -7.60
CA SER A 131 -8.79 13.73 -7.88
C SER A 131 -8.67 14.00 -9.37
N LEU A 132 -7.91 13.18 -10.10
CA LEU A 132 -7.81 13.25 -11.57
C LEU A 132 -9.15 12.95 -12.25
N HIS A 133 -9.90 11.93 -11.76
CA HIS A 133 -11.28 11.68 -12.22
C HIS A 133 -12.16 12.91 -12.08
N LYS A 134 -12.13 13.57 -10.92
CA LYS A 134 -12.92 14.79 -10.66
C LYS A 134 -12.52 15.98 -11.54
N ALA A 135 -11.24 16.02 -11.93
CA ALA A 135 -10.72 17.03 -12.86
C ALA A 135 -10.97 16.68 -14.34
N GLY A 136 -11.54 15.50 -14.66
CA GLY A 136 -11.83 15.08 -16.03
C GLY A 136 -10.66 14.39 -16.76
N PHE A 137 -9.55 14.13 -16.08
CA PHE A 137 -8.38 13.42 -16.64
C PHE A 137 -8.54 11.91 -16.48
N TYR A 138 -9.48 11.31 -17.23
CA TYR A 138 -9.91 9.92 -17.03
C TYR A 138 -8.84 8.89 -17.34
N ASN A 139 -8.01 9.07 -18.37
CA ASN A 139 -6.95 8.15 -18.73
C ASN A 139 -5.84 8.14 -17.68
N GLU A 140 -5.40 9.32 -17.23
CA GLU A 140 -4.42 9.48 -16.17
C GLU A 140 -4.96 8.92 -14.84
N SER A 141 -6.22 9.17 -14.54
CA SER A 141 -6.91 8.62 -13.38
C SER A 141 -6.81 7.09 -13.37
N ASN A 142 -7.16 6.42 -14.47
CA ASN A 142 -7.08 4.97 -14.59
C ASN A 142 -5.66 4.45 -14.31
N LYS A 143 -4.63 5.12 -14.85
CA LYS A 143 -3.22 4.74 -14.63
C LYS A 143 -2.83 4.68 -13.15
N TYR A 144 -3.32 5.62 -12.33
CA TYR A 144 -3.02 5.63 -10.88
C TYR A 144 -3.95 4.70 -10.10
N LEU A 145 -5.20 4.56 -10.51
CA LEU A 145 -6.15 3.65 -9.89
C LEU A 145 -5.77 2.18 -10.12
N ASP A 146 -5.27 1.81 -11.29
CA ASP A 146 -4.75 0.46 -11.58
C ASP A 146 -3.56 0.13 -10.67
N LYS A 147 -2.66 1.10 -10.46
CA LYS A 147 -1.59 0.93 -9.47
C LYS A 147 -2.12 0.79 -8.05
N ALA A 148 -3.18 1.52 -7.70
CA ALA A 148 -3.80 1.43 -6.38
C ALA A 148 -4.37 0.04 -6.12
N LEU A 149 -4.92 -0.65 -7.13
CA LEU A 149 -5.44 -2.02 -7.04
C LEU A 149 -4.39 -3.05 -6.63
N VAL A 150 -3.11 -2.80 -6.90
CA VAL A 150 -2.00 -3.69 -6.48
C VAL A 150 -1.83 -3.66 -4.96
N TYR A 151 -2.09 -2.52 -4.32
CA TYR A 151 -1.88 -2.31 -2.89
C TYR A 151 -3.17 -2.33 -2.06
N CYS A 152 -4.31 -2.13 -2.70
CA CYS A 152 -5.60 -2.00 -2.04
C CYS A 152 -6.71 -2.66 -2.86
N ALA A 153 -7.39 -3.64 -2.27
CA ALA A 153 -8.48 -4.38 -2.93
C ALA A 153 -9.86 -3.71 -2.76
N ASP A 154 -9.94 -2.39 -2.51
CA ASP A 154 -11.21 -1.70 -2.30
C ASP A 154 -12.05 -1.66 -3.59
N PRO A 155 -13.30 -2.18 -3.58
CA PRO A 155 -14.21 -2.12 -4.71
C PRO A 155 -14.50 -0.69 -5.21
N MET A 156 -14.31 0.35 -4.37
CA MET A 156 -14.49 1.73 -4.76
C MET A 156 -13.53 2.14 -5.88
N ILE A 157 -12.34 1.56 -5.93
CA ILE A 157 -11.36 1.80 -7.01
C ILE A 157 -11.98 1.37 -8.36
N LEU A 158 -12.56 0.16 -8.40
CA LEU A 158 -13.22 -0.36 -9.60
C LEU A 158 -14.40 0.52 -10.05
N ASN A 159 -15.15 1.05 -9.08
CA ASN A 159 -16.27 1.97 -9.37
C ASN A 159 -15.78 3.25 -10.05
N VAL A 160 -14.67 3.81 -9.61
CA VAL A 160 -14.11 5.04 -10.21
C VAL A 160 -13.55 4.74 -11.58
N ILE A 161 -12.84 3.62 -11.79
CA ILE A 161 -12.34 3.21 -13.10
C ILE A 161 -13.51 2.96 -14.07
N GLY A 162 -14.57 2.26 -13.62
CA GLY A 162 -15.78 2.04 -14.42
C GLY A 162 -16.44 3.35 -14.87
N LYS A 163 -16.53 4.35 -13.97
CA LYS A 163 -17.02 5.69 -14.32
C LYS A 163 -16.11 6.41 -15.32
N ASN A 164 -14.80 6.23 -15.22
CA ASN A 164 -13.86 6.78 -16.20
C ASN A 164 -14.10 6.18 -17.58
N TYR A 165 -14.24 4.84 -17.66
CA TYR A 165 -14.53 4.17 -18.93
C TYR A 165 -15.89 4.56 -19.50
N GLN A 166 -16.92 4.76 -18.66
CA GLN A 166 -18.20 5.31 -19.12
C GLN A 166 -18.02 6.71 -19.71
N ALA A 167 -17.25 7.60 -19.04
CA ALA A 167 -16.98 8.94 -19.57
C ALA A 167 -16.18 8.92 -20.88
N LEU A 168 -15.33 7.89 -21.07
CA LEU A 168 -14.58 7.65 -22.31
C LEU A 168 -15.40 6.89 -23.38
N ARG A 169 -16.70 6.64 -23.13
CA ARG A 169 -17.62 5.86 -23.99
C ARG A 169 -17.20 4.41 -24.23
N CYS A 170 -16.35 3.87 -23.37
CA CYS A 170 -15.91 2.47 -23.37
C CYS A 170 -16.86 1.64 -22.51
N TYR A 171 -18.12 1.55 -22.88
CA TYR A 171 -19.22 1.01 -22.06
C TYR A 171 -19.04 -0.44 -21.63
N HIS A 172 -18.50 -1.31 -22.49
CA HIS A 172 -18.25 -2.71 -22.14
C HIS A 172 -17.19 -2.86 -21.02
N TRP A 173 -16.12 -2.08 -21.08
CA TRP A 173 -15.12 -2.05 -20.00
C TRP A 173 -15.69 -1.48 -18.71
N ALA A 174 -16.55 -0.47 -18.80
CA ALA A 174 -17.24 0.07 -17.64
C ALA A 174 -18.17 -0.98 -16.99
N GLU A 175 -18.94 -1.72 -17.78
CA GLU A 175 -19.80 -2.81 -17.30
C GLU A 175 -19.01 -3.89 -16.57
N GLU A 176 -17.94 -4.39 -17.18
CA GLU A 176 -17.10 -5.45 -16.63
C GLU A 176 -16.53 -5.04 -15.25
N LEU A 177 -15.99 -3.84 -15.13
CA LEU A 177 -15.40 -3.34 -13.89
C LEU A 177 -16.43 -3.09 -12.79
N LEU A 178 -17.61 -2.59 -13.15
CA LEU A 178 -18.71 -2.40 -12.20
C LEU A 178 -19.26 -3.74 -11.71
N LEU A 179 -19.40 -4.74 -12.60
CA LEU A 179 -19.75 -6.10 -12.21
C LEU A 179 -18.69 -6.74 -11.31
N ALA A 180 -17.40 -6.54 -11.62
CA ALA A 180 -16.31 -6.99 -10.75
C ALA A 180 -16.39 -6.34 -9.36
N SER A 181 -16.81 -5.07 -9.27
CA SER A 181 -17.05 -4.40 -7.98
C SER A 181 -18.20 -5.03 -7.21
N VAL A 182 -19.31 -5.36 -7.89
CA VAL A 182 -20.46 -6.11 -7.31
C VAL A 182 -20.00 -7.46 -6.77
N HIS A 183 -19.24 -8.23 -7.56
CA HIS A 183 -18.75 -9.55 -7.15
C HIS A 183 -17.83 -9.48 -5.92
N ARG A 184 -17.02 -8.42 -5.79
CA ARG A 184 -16.16 -8.24 -4.61
C ARG A 184 -16.95 -7.95 -3.33
N LEU A 185 -18.04 -7.20 -3.43
CA LEU A 185 -18.84 -6.79 -2.27
C LEU A 185 -20.34 -6.68 -2.64
N PRO A 186 -21.06 -7.82 -2.75
CA PRO A 186 -22.45 -7.86 -3.25
C PRO A 186 -23.45 -7.06 -2.41
N GLY A 187 -23.16 -6.82 -1.12
CA GLY A 187 -24.03 -6.05 -0.23
C GLY A 187 -23.96 -4.52 -0.39
N ARG A 188 -23.09 -4.00 -1.26
CA ARG A 188 -23.00 -2.55 -1.51
C ARG A 188 -23.93 -2.12 -2.63
N ILE A 189 -24.86 -1.20 -2.34
CA ILE A 189 -25.85 -0.67 -3.30
C ILE A 189 -25.20 0.18 -4.39
N TYR A 190 -24.11 0.90 -4.08
CA TYR A 190 -23.52 1.89 -4.99
C TYR A 190 -23.08 1.34 -6.36
N PRO A 191 -22.42 0.16 -6.49
CA PRO A 191 -22.10 -0.41 -7.80
C PRO A 191 -23.35 -0.72 -8.65
N TYR A 192 -24.44 -1.19 -8.04
CA TYR A 192 -25.71 -1.44 -8.73
C TYR A 192 -26.33 -0.16 -9.26
N TYR A 193 -26.27 0.93 -8.50
CA TYR A 193 -26.68 2.24 -8.95
C TYR A 193 -25.86 2.72 -10.18
N LEU A 194 -24.55 2.50 -10.16
CA LEU A 194 -23.67 2.84 -11.29
C LEU A 194 -23.99 2.00 -12.54
N LEU A 195 -24.28 0.70 -12.37
CA LEU A 195 -24.73 -0.17 -13.45
C LEU A 195 -26.10 0.27 -14.02
N ALA A 196 -27.06 0.61 -13.16
CA ALA A 196 -28.33 1.15 -13.61
C ALA A 196 -28.13 2.43 -14.44
N LYS A 197 -27.26 3.34 -13.98
CA LYS A 197 -26.91 4.55 -14.71
C LYS A 197 -26.24 4.24 -16.06
N LEU A 198 -25.38 3.22 -16.11
CA LEU A 198 -24.71 2.78 -17.33
C LEU A 198 -25.73 2.25 -18.36
N TYR A 199 -26.67 1.40 -17.91
CA TYR A 199 -27.71 0.83 -18.78
C TYR A 199 -28.81 1.80 -19.19
N ALA A 200 -28.91 2.94 -18.51
CA ALA A 200 -29.79 4.06 -18.90
C ALA A 200 -29.15 4.99 -19.93
N ASP A 201 -27.85 4.85 -20.23
CA ASP A 201 -27.15 5.68 -21.20
C ASP A 201 -27.71 5.40 -22.61
N PRO A 202 -28.11 6.44 -23.40
CA PRO A 202 -28.66 6.25 -24.72
C PRO A 202 -27.77 5.46 -25.69
N GLU A 203 -26.45 5.56 -25.55
CA GLU A 203 -25.48 4.84 -26.38
C GLU A 203 -25.25 3.38 -25.94
N PHE A 204 -25.73 2.98 -24.75
CA PHE A 204 -25.60 1.64 -24.19
C PHE A 204 -26.89 1.12 -23.55
N LEU A 205 -28.04 1.60 -24.05
CA LEU A 205 -29.35 1.35 -23.47
C LEU A 205 -29.71 -0.14 -23.40
N ASN A 206 -29.93 -0.63 -22.19
CA ASN A 206 -30.47 -1.96 -21.94
C ASN A 206 -31.57 -1.90 -20.87
N ARG A 207 -32.83 -1.87 -21.31
CA ARG A 207 -33.99 -1.70 -20.41
C ARG A 207 -34.15 -2.85 -19.41
N GLU A 208 -33.88 -4.07 -19.83
CA GLU A 208 -34.02 -5.26 -18.95
C GLU A 208 -33.03 -5.17 -17.79
N LYS A 209 -31.74 -5.03 -18.08
CA LYS A 209 -30.69 -4.87 -17.07
C LYS A 209 -30.91 -3.61 -16.21
N PHE A 210 -31.38 -2.54 -16.80
CA PHE A 210 -31.71 -1.32 -16.06
C PHE A 210 -32.77 -1.57 -15.00
N GLU A 211 -33.92 -2.19 -15.35
CA GLU A 211 -35.01 -2.47 -14.39
C GLU A 211 -34.57 -3.49 -13.32
N GLU A 212 -33.70 -4.44 -13.68
CA GLU A 212 -33.11 -5.37 -12.70
C GLU A 212 -32.27 -4.62 -11.66
N MET A 213 -31.30 -3.79 -12.09
CA MET A 213 -30.43 -3.03 -11.19
C MET A 213 -31.23 -2.03 -10.35
N LYS A 214 -32.20 -1.36 -10.95
CA LYS A 214 -33.10 -0.42 -10.28
C LYS A 214 -33.88 -1.12 -9.14
N ARG A 215 -34.39 -2.32 -9.37
CA ARG A 215 -35.10 -3.10 -8.35
C ARG A 215 -34.18 -3.39 -7.14
N ILE A 216 -32.93 -3.76 -7.37
CA ILE A 216 -31.95 -4.02 -6.31
C ILE A 216 -31.65 -2.74 -5.50
N VAL A 217 -31.56 -1.59 -6.20
CA VAL A 217 -31.27 -0.29 -5.54
C VAL A 217 -32.45 0.22 -4.69
N LEU A 218 -33.70 -0.16 -5.04
CA LEU A 218 -34.90 0.30 -4.35
C LEU A 218 -35.39 -0.63 -3.25
N MET A 219 -34.79 -1.83 -3.08
CA MET A 219 -35.03 -2.75 -1.97
C MET A 219 -34.27 -2.31 -0.72
#